data_bad0cfdfa6c0592b91192fef4e2970f2
#
_entry.id   bad0cfdfa6c0592b91192fef4e2970f2
#
_cell.length_a   1.000
_cell.length_b   1.000
_cell.length_c   1.000
_cell.angle_alpha   90.00
_cell.angle_beta   90.00
_cell.angle_gamma   90.00
#
_symmetry.space_group_name_H-M   'P 1'
#
loop_
_entity.id
_entity.type
_entity.pdbx_description
1 polymer ?
#
loop_
_entity_poly.entity_id
_entity_poly.type
_entity_poly.pdbx_seq_one_letter_code
_entity_poly.pdbx_strand_id
1 'polypeptide(L)'
;MNYKFNKVTAVVLLTLLVYAVSTNADDNEIYVDQIGATASIDLEQLGSGNIIGGLNSAHGSMTAFDLDGATMTLDVNQIGNNNKMLGDINADTFTGVFDFDGDTNSYTIQVDPGNANSADSSNVNVDVDGSTNTFTLDLATNALASSADIDTIVQGSSNTVHIDLDVDSGTNYIDLDGDSNTVDVVQSGYA
;
A
#
# COMPACT_ATOMS: atom_id res chain seq x y z
N MET A 1 45.53 13.43 23.48
CA MET A 1 45.27 12.62 22.27
C MET A 1 43.76 12.45 22.18
N ASN A 2 43.09 13.32 21.35
CA ASN A 2 41.63 13.33 21.28
C ASN A 2 41.18 12.47 20.10
N TYR A 3 40.61 11.32 20.37
CA TYR A 3 39.97 10.50 19.37
C TYR A 3 38.58 11.11 19.03
N LYS A 4 38.42 11.65 17.83
CA LYS A 4 37.13 11.98 17.26
C LYS A 4 36.51 10.67 16.75
N PHE A 5 35.45 10.21 17.41
CA PHE A 5 34.58 9.17 16.84
C PHE A 5 33.77 9.81 15.69
N ASN A 6 34.07 9.43 14.47
CA ASN A 6 33.18 9.68 13.35
C ASN A 6 31.92 8.83 13.56
N LYS A 7 30.78 9.49 13.68
CA LYS A 7 29.48 8.82 13.60
C LYS A 7 29.33 8.28 12.17
N VAL A 8 29.52 6.99 12.00
CA VAL A 8 29.10 6.28 10.78
C VAL A 8 27.61 6.14 10.91
N THR A 9 26.88 6.96 10.15
CA THR A 9 25.44 6.75 9.95
C THR A 9 25.33 5.54 9.04
N ALA A 10 25.03 4.39 9.59
CA ALA A 10 24.72 3.20 8.82
C ALA A 10 23.34 3.41 8.21
N VAL A 11 23.29 3.69 6.92
CA VAL A 11 22.05 3.57 6.15
C VAL A 11 21.83 2.07 5.96
N VAL A 12 20.92 1.50 6.71
CA VAL A 12 20.49 0.12 6.53
C VAL A 12 19.44 0.15 5.43
N LEU A 13 19.85 -0.15 4.20
CA LEU A 13 18.94 -0.48 3.13
C LEU A 13 18.49 -1.93 3.35
N LEU A 14 17.33 -2.13 3.91
CA LEU A 14 16.72 -3.44 4.03
C LEU A 14 15.89 -3.68 2.77
N THR A 15 16.40 -4.52 1.87
CA THR A 15 15.61 -5.07 0.77
C THR A 15 15.13 -6.45 1.22
N LEU A 16 13.85 -6.55 1.53
CA LEU A 16 13.21 -7.80 1.88
C LEU A 16 12.50 -8.35 0.63
N LEU A 17 13.03 -9.41 0.07
CA LEU A 17 12.41 -10.16 -1.01
C LEU A 17 11.80 -11.44 -0.40
N VAL A 18 10.49 -11.49 -0.34
CA VAL A 18 9.77 -12.66 0.16
C VAL A 18 9.08 -13.36 -1.00
N TYR A 19 9.61 -14.50 -1.41
CA TYR A 19 8.95 -15.39 -2.34
C TYR A 19 8.22 -16.50 -1.57
N ALA A 20 6.90 -16.48 -1.60
CA ALA A 20 6.09 -17.60 -1.13
C ALA A 20 5.58 -18.38 -2.34
N VAL A 21 6.33 -19.40 -2.75
CA VAL A 21 5.86 -20.35 -3.77
C VAL A 21 5.25 -21.54 -3.06
N SER A 22 3.94 -21.64 -3.02
CA SER A 22 3.28 -22.85 -2.55
C SER A 22 2.34 -23.39 -3.62
N THR A 23 2.51 -24.64 -3.94
CA THR A 23 1.66 -25.36 -4.89
C THR A 23 0.36 -25.89 -4.28
N ASN A 24 0.15 -25.73 -2.97
CA ASN A 24 -1.06 -26.12 -2.24
C ASN A 24 -1.04 -25.53 -0.81
N ALA A 25 -1.08 -24.19 -0.67
CA ALA A 25 -1.32 -23.61 0.63
C ALA A 25 -2.74 -23.03 0.63
N ASP A 26 -3.58 -23.55 1.52
CA ASP A 26 -4.92 -23.04 1.69
C ASP A 26 -4.91 -21.65 2.37
N ASP A 27 -3.84 -21.30 3.12
CA ASP A 27 -3.69 -20.03 3.80
C ASP A 27 -2.21 -19.59 3.77
N ASN A 28 -1.88 -18.57 2.99
CA ASN A 28 -0.58 -17.91 3.05
C ASN A 28 -0.76 -16.54 3.70
N GLU A 29 0.00 -16.27 4.73
CA GLU A 29 -0.05 -15.00 5.44
C GLU A 29 1.32 -14.33 5.42
N ILE A 30 1.36 -13.03 5.11
CA ILE A 30 2.55 -12.19 5.18
C ILE A 30 2.26 -11.02 6.11
N TYR A 31 3.08 -10.87 7.13
CA TYR A 31 3.03 -9.75 8.06
C TYR A 31 4.36 -9.02 8.01
N VAL A 32 4.31 -7.70 7.91
CA VAL A 32 5.50 -6.84 7.87
C VAL A 32 5.33 -5.73 8.89
N ASP A 33 6.32 -5.56 9.74
CA ASP A 33 6.46 -4.44 10.66
C ASP A 33 7.84 -3.83 10.40
N GLN A 34 7.87 -2.63 9.81
CA GLN A 34 9.09 -1.95 9.39
C GLN A 34 9.15 -0.55 9.97
N ILE A 35 10.16 -0.30 10.78
CA ILE A 35 10.48 1.03 11.31
C ILE A 35 11.85 1.45 10.80
N GLY A 36 11.94 2.62 10.19
CA GLY A 36 13.22 3.16 9.75
C GLY A 36 13.06 4.32 8.77
N ALA A 37 14.16 5.01 8.49
CA ALA A 37 14.13 6.20 7.63
C ALA A 37 13.76 5.89 6.18
N THR A 38 14.12 4.70 5.70
CA THR A 38 13.87 4.31 4.29
C THR A 38 13.71 2.81 4.20
N ALA A 39 12.67 2.36 3.50
CA ALA A 39 12.49 0.95 3.15
C ALA A 39 12.06 0.79 1.68
N SER A 40 12.45 -0.33 1.09
CA SER A 40 11.95 -0.82 -0.18
C SER A 40 11.56 -2.28 0.00
N ILE A 41 10.29 -2.57 -0.22
CA ILE A 41 9.67 -3.86 0.07
C ILE A 41 9.00 -4.34 -1.21
N ASP A 42 9.27 -5.57 -1.58
CA ASP A 42 8.70 -6.26 -2.74
C ASP A 42 8.06 -7.56 -2.25
N LEU A 43 6.76 -7.70 -2.46
CA LEU A 43 5.94 -8.82 -2.00
C LEU A 43 5.25 -9.48 -3.20
N GLU A 44 5.51 -10.76 -3.40
CA GLU A 44 4.81 -11.56 -4.39
C GLU A 44 4.05 -12.69 -3.69
N GLN A 45 2.76 -12.82 -3.97
CA GLN A 45 1.91 -13.85 -3.38
C GLN A 45 1.05 -14.53 -4.45
N LEU A 46 1.26 -15.82 -4.62
CA LEU A 46 0.56 -16.63 -5.63
C LEU A 46 -0.34 -17.65 -4.95
N GLY A 47 -1.57 -17.77 -5.45
CA GLY A 47 -2.52 -18.78 -4.97
C GLY A 47 -3.83 -18.21 -4.47
N SER A 48 -4.65 -19.02 -3.82
CA SER A 48 -5.98 -18.68 -3.34
C SER A 48 -6.02 -18.46 -1.83
N GLY A 49 -6.84 -17.54 -1.36
CA GLY A 49 -7.09 -17.28 0.07
C GLY A 49 -5.95 -16.59 0.81
N ASN A 50 -5.07 -15.96 0.08
CA ASN A 50 -3.86 -15.35 0.63
C ASN A 50 -4.17 -14.05 1.38
N ILE A 51 -3.39 -13.75 2.40
CA ILE A 51 -3.50 -12.54 3.21
C ILE A 51 -2.15 -11.86 3.29
N ILE A 52 -2.12 -10.55 3.01
CA ILE A 52 -1.01 -9.67 3.36
C ILE A 52 -1.50 -8.73 4.46
N GLY A 53 -0.92 -8.88 5.63
CA GLY A 53 -1.04 -7.98 6.75
C GLY A 53 -2.39 -7.86 7.41
N GLY A 54 -2.49 -6.85 8.24
CA GLY A 54 -3.67 -6.43 8.97
C GLY A 54 -3.49 -4.98 9.45
N LEU A 55 -4.59 -4.25 9.55
CA LEU A 55 -4.60 -2.89 10.10
C LEU A 55 -4.35 -2.95 11.62
N ASN A 56 -3.10 -2.85 12.02
CA ASN A 56 -2.71 -2.73 13.41
C ASN A 56 -1.42 -1.93 13.49
N SER A 57 -1.53 -0.68 13.82
CA SER A 57 -0.43 0.28 13.96
C SER A 57 0.45 0.03 15.19
N ALA A 58 0.25 -1.04 15.94
CA ALA A 58 1.10 -1.37 17.08
C ALA A 58 2.33 -2.15 16.62
N HIS A 59 3.50 -1.50 16.62
CA HIS A 59 4.76 -2.14 16.33
C HIS A 59 5.01 -3.41 17.16
N GLY A 60 5.57 -4.43 16.53
CA GLY A 60 5.79 -5.74 17.13
C GLY A 60 4.56 -6.65 17.13
N SER A 61 3.47 -6.24 16.47
CA SER A 61 2.31 -7.11 16.27
C SER A 61 2.60 -8.14 15.19
N MET A 62 2.38 -9.40 15.47
CA MET A 62 2.53 -10.48 14.49
C MET A 62 1.36 -10.56 13.49
N THR A 63 0.45 -9.59 13.51
CA THR A 63 -0.72 -9.50 12.63
C THR A 63 -0.79 -8.14 11.94
N ALA A 64 0.30 -7.40 11.93
CA ALA A 64 0.38 -6.08 11.32
C ALA A 64 0.97 -6.14 9.92
N PHE A 65 0.54 -5.23 9.09
CA PHE A 65 1.32 -4.71 8.00
C PHE A 65 1.46 -3.20 8.27
N ASP A 66 2.60 -2.82 8.85
CA ASP A 66 2.84 -1.49 9.35
C ASP A 66 4.22 -1.02 8.87
N LEU A 67 4.24 0.04 8.08
CA LEU A 67 5.45 0.66 7.57
C LEU A 67 5.57 2.06 8.12
N ASP A 68 6.65 2.35 8.85
CA ASP A 68 6.90 3.67 9.45
C ASP A 68 8.28 4.21 9.06
N GLY A 69 8.29 5.35 8.38
CA GLY A 69 9.54 6.01 8.00
C GLY A 69 9.36 7.21 7.08
N ALA A 70 10.48 7.86 6.73
CA ALA A 70 10.44 9.06 5.89
C ALA A 70 10.23 8.75 4.40
N THR A 71 10.78 7.64 3.90
CA THR A 71 10.65 7.27 2.49
C THR A 71 10.40 5.78 2.36
N MET A 72 9.23 5.42 1.88
CA MET A 72 8.80 4.04 1.73
C MET A 72 8.46 3.72 0.27
N THR A 73 8.94 2.59 -0.20
CA THR A 73 8.56 2.00 -1.49
C THR A 73 8.01 0.60 -1.23
N LEU A 74 6.82 0.34 -1.75
CA LEU A 74 6.13 -0.93 -1.62
C LEU A 74 5.67 -1.39 -3.00
N ASP A 75 6.08 -2.59 -3.39
CA ASP A 75 5.65 -3.28 -4.60
C ASP A 75 4.95 -4.57 -4.17
N VAL A 76 3.68 -4.72 -4.53
CA VAL A 76 2.86 -5.87 -4.17
C VAL A 76 2.25 -6.47 -5.42
N ASN A 77 2.57 -7.72 -5.66
CA ASN A 77 1.94 -8.53 -6.71
C ASN A 77 1.19 -9.69 -6.06
N GLN A 78 -0.13 -9.71 -6.20
CA GLN A 78 -0.98 -10.72 -5.58
C GLN A 78 -1.90 -11.36 -6.62
N ILE A 79 -1.65 -12.63 -6.92
CA ILE A 79 -2.36 -13.39 -7.95
C ILE A 79 -3.18 -14.51 -7.31
N GLY A 80 -4.47 -14.59 -7.62
CA GLY A 80 -5.37 -15.64 -7.15
C GLY A 80 -6.73 -15.12 -6.73
N ASN A 81 -7.54 -15.98 -6.15
CA ASN A 81 -8.89 -15.63 -5.72
C ASN A 81 -8.99 -15.53 -4.20
N ASN A 82 -9.86 -14.67 -3.73
CA ASN A 82 -10.09 -14.37 -2.31
C ASN A 82 -8.86 -13.80 -1.58
N ASN A 83 -7.97 -13.16 -2.32
CA ASN A 83 -6.83 -12.48 -1.75
C ASN A 83 -7.29 -11.28 -0.91
N LYS A 84 -6.50 -10.95 0.08
CA LYS A 84 -6.78 -9.85 0.98
C LYS A 84 -5.51 -9.13 1.33
N MET A 85 -5.54 -7.82 1.24
CA MET A 85 -4.49 -6.96 1.76
C MET A 85 -5.09 -5.90 2.68
N LEU A 86 -4.45 -5.71 3.83
CA LEU A 86 -4.71 -4.61 4.75
C LEU A 86 -3.36 -3.98 5.12
N GLY A 87 -3.16 -2.73 4.76
CA GLY A 87 -1.89 -2.04 4.98
C GLY A 87 -2.07 -0.69 5.68
N ASP A 88 -1.18 -0.41 6.62
CA ASP A 88 -1.03 0.87 7.31
C ASP A 88 0.39 1.39 7.04
N ILE A 89 0.50 2.55 6.41
CA ILE A 89 1.77 3.09 5.92
C ILE A 89 1.90 4.54 6.38
N ASN A 90 2.87 4.80 7.25
CA ASN A 90 3.20 6.13 7.74
C ASN A 90 4.50 6.60 7.10
N ALA A 91 4.43 7.49 6.11
CA ALA A 91 5.59 7.94 5.38
C ALA A 91 5.47 9.40 4.91
N ASP A 92 6.58 10.17 4.98
CA ASP A 92 6.63 11.50 4.36
C ASP A 92 6.59 11.42 2.83
N THR A 93 7.18 10.37 2.27
CA THR A 93 7.15 10.07 0.83
C THR A 93 6.85 8.61 0.62
N PHE A 94 5.77 8.33 -0.09
CA PHE A 94 5.35 6.97 -0.38
C PHE A 94 5.32 6.70 -1.88
N THR A 95 5.85 5.56 -2.29
CA THR A 95 5.68 5.03 -3.64
C THR A 95 5.11 3.63 -3.54
N GLY A 96 3.90 3.44 -4.03
CA GLY A 96 3.19 2.16 -4.06
C GLY A 96 2.96 1.67 -5.48
N VAL A 97 3.22 0.40 -5.72
CA VAL A 97 2.81 -0.31 -6.93
C VAL A 97 2.06 -1.56 -6.49
N PHE A 98 0.83 -1.67 -6.93
CA PHE A 98 -0.07 -2.75 -6.54
C PHE A 98 -0.66 -3.39 -7.78
N ASP A 99 -0.37 -4.66 -7.98
CA ASP A 99 -0.87 -5.48 -9.08
C ASP A 99 -1.69 -6.64 -8.50
N PHE A 100 -2.98 -6.60 -8.73
CA PHE A 100 -3.95 -7.51 -8.15
C PHE A 100 -4.72 -8.26 -9.24
N ASP A 101 -4.37 -9.52 -9.46
CA ASP A 101 -5.03 -10.37 -10.44
C ASP A 101 -5.86 -11.45 -9.75
N GLY A 102 -7.16 -11.44 -10.00
CA GLY A 102 -8.09 -12.43 -9.46
C GLY A 102 -9.49 -11.90 -9.17
N ASP A 103 -10.38 -12.81 -8.84
CA ASP A 103 -11.78 -12.47 -8.55
C ASP A 103 -12.08 -12.46 -7.06
N THR A 104 -12.96 -11.58 -6.63
CA THR A 104 -13.50 -11.54 -5.25
C THR A 104 -12.46 -11.17 -4.20
N ASN A 105 -11.51 -10.34 -4.56
CA ASN A 105 -10.45 -9.90 -3.66
C ASN A 105 -10.85 -8.62 -2.89
N SER A 106 -10.20 -8.37 -1.77
CA SER A 106 -10.45 -7.19 -0.93
C SER A 106 -9.14 -6.54 -0.50
N TYR A 107 -8.92 -5.31 -0.92
CA TYR A 107 -7.71 -4.56 -0.68
C TYR A 107 -8.04 -3.25 0.04
N THR A 108 -7.35 -2.98 1.14
CA THR A 108 -7.45 -1.73 1.89
C THR A 108 -6.06 -1.23 2.22
N ILE A 109 -5.71 -0.08 1.72
CA ILE A 109 -4.42 0.56 1.91
C ILE A 109 -4.67 1.92 2.54
N GLN A 110 -4.04 2.16 3.69
CA GLN A 110 -4.08 3.43 4.38
C GLN A 110 -2.68 4.03 4.39
N VAL A 111 -2.54 5.22 3.82
CA VAL A 111 -1.29 5.96 3.80
C VAL A 111 -1.45 7.18 4.69
N ASP A 112 -0.61 7.26 5.73
CA ASP A 112 -0.63 8.28 6.78
C ASP A 112 -1.99 8.49 7.46
N PRO A 113 -2.61 7.41 8.00
CA PRO A 113 -3.92 7.53 8.63
C PRO A 113 -3.89 8.25 9.97
N GLY A 114 -2.70 8.39 10.57
CA GLY A 114 -2.52 8.83 11.96
C GLY A 114 -1.93 10.22 12.17
N ASN A 115 -1.71 11.04 11.16
CA ASN A 115 -1.10 12.38 11.29
C ASN A 115 0.37 12.39 11.76
N ALA A 116 1.08 11.29 11.64
CA ALA A 116 2.47 11.22 12.10
C ALA A 116 3.44 11.84 11.10
N ASN A 117 3.16 11.66 9.84
CA ASN A 117 3.90 12.19 8.68
C ASN A 117 2.88 12.86 7.75
N SER A 118 3.28 13.53 6.74
CA SER A 118 2.35 14.29 5.90
C SER A 118 2.04 13.64 4.56
N ALA A 119 2.60 12.46 4.29
CA ALA A 119 2.53 11.82 2.97
C ALA A 119 2.80 12.81 1.81
N ASP A 120 3.73 13.76 2.04
CA ASP A 120 3.91 15.01 1.29
C ASP A 120 4.12 14.83 -0.21
N SER A 121 4.62 13.68 -0.62
CA SER A 121 4.79 13.35 -2.02
C SER A 121 4.55 11.86 -2.22
N SER A 122 3.30 11.52 -2.52
CA SER A 122 2.92 10.14 -2.73
C SER A 122 2.67 9.85 -4.20
N ASN A 123 3.13 8.69 -4.66
CA ASN A 123 2.85 8.15 -5.98
C ASN A 123 2.33 6.73 -5.82
N VAL A 124 1.11 6.49 -6.27
CA VAL A 124 0.45 5.18 -6.11
C VAL A 124 -0.09 4.73 -7.46
N ASN A 125 0.37 3.58 -7.89
CA ASN A 125 -0.12 2.90 -9.08
C ASN A 125 -0.83 1.62 -8.67
N VAL A 126 -2.06 1.44 -9.13
CA VAL A 126 -2.89 0.29 -8.81
C VAL A 126 -3.44 -0.31 -10.09
N ASP A 127 -3.22 -1.59 -10.30
CA ASP A 127 -3.84 -2.38 -11.36
C ASP A 127 -4.66 -3.51 -10.73
N VAL A 128 -5.96 -3.56 -11.05
CA VAL A 128 -6.88 -4.58 -10.57
C VAL A 128 -7.49 -5.30 -11.76
N ASP A 129 -7.08 -6.54 -11.99
CA ASP A 129 -7.64 -7.38 -13.05
C ASP A 129 -8.51 -8.49 -12.43
N GLY A 130 -9.77 -8.55 -12.87
CA GLY A 130 -10.73 -9.53 -12.39
C GLY A 130 -12.07 -8.93 -12.01
N SER A 131 -12.95 -9.76 -11.46
CA SER A 131 -14.33 -9.34 -11.20
C SER A 131 -14.69 -9.40 -9.72
N THR A 132 -15.56 -8.49 -9.30
CA THR A 132 -16.09 -8.44 -7.93
C THR A 132 -15.01 -8.10 -6.86
N ASN A 133 -13.96 -7.41 -7.28
CA ASN A 133 -12.93 -6.95 -6.37
C ASN A 133 -13.37 -5.66 -5.66
N THR A 134 -12.89 -5.48 -4.44
CA THR A 134 -13.05 -4.23 -3.68
C THR A 134 -11.68 -3.65 -3.37
N PHE A 135 -11.43 -2.45 -3.83
CA PHE A 135 -10.21 -1.69 -3.57
C PHE A 135 -10.53 -0.40 -2.81
N THR A 136 -9.84 -0.17 -1.72
CA THR A 136 -9.93 1.07 -0.93
C THR A 136 -8.53 1.64 -0.73
N LEU A 137 -8.36 2.90 -1.08
CA LEU A 137 -7.17 3.68 -0.79
C LEU A 137 -7.57 4.92 0.00
N ASP A 138 -7.07 5.03 1.22
CA ASP A 138 -7.19 6.22 2.06
C ASP A 138 -5.80 6.86 2.16
N LEU A 139 -5.63 8.08 1.64
CA LEU A 139 -4.35 8.77 1.67
C LEU A 139 -4.49 10.11 2.41
N ALA A 140 -3.69 10.26 3.46
CA ALA A 140 -3.59 11.46 4.28
C ALA A 140 -4.94 11.92 4.89
N THR A 141 -5.84 11.00 5.23
CA THR A 141 -7.20 11.29 5.70
C THR A 141 -7.28 12.14 6.98
N ASN A 142 -6.18 12.30 7.70
CA ASN A 142 -6.09 13.15 8.90
C ASN A 142 -5.01 14.23 8.82
N ALA A 143 -4.24 14.29 7.73
CA ALA A 143 -3.24 15.32 7.48
C ALA A 143 -3.19 15.64 5.99
N LEU A 144 -3.00 16.91 5.64
CA LEU A 144 -2.87 17.29 4.25
C LEU A 144 -1.52 16.84 3.69
N ALA A 145 -1.56 16.03 2.65
CA ALA A 145 -0.39 15.81 1.82
C ALA A 145 -0.19 17.01 0.87
N SER A 146 1.07 17.36 0.60
CA SER A 146 1.38 18.46 -0.32
C SER A 146 1.09 18.10 -1.76
N SER A 147 1.34 16.84 -2.15
CA SER A 147 1.00 16.33 -3.49
C SER A 147 0.80 14.83 -3.49
N ALA A 148 -0.09 14.36 -4.35
CA ALA A 148 -0.24 12.95 -4.64
C ALA A 148 -0.52 12.73 -6.13
N ASP A 149 0.03 11.66 -6.68
CA ASP A 149 -0.25 11.19 -8.03
C ASP A 149 -0.73 9.74 -7.95
N ILE A 150 -2.00 9.54 -8.29
CA ILE A 150 -2.68 8.26 -8.16
C ILE A 150 -3.12 7.81 -9.54
N ASP A 151 -2.68 6.65 -9.94
CA ASP A 151 -3.08 5.99 -11.19
C ASP A 151 -3.75 4.65 -10.85
N THR A 152 -5.01 4.50 -11.22
CA THR A 152 -5.80 3.31 -10.90
C THR A 152 -6.42 2.77 -12.18
N ILE A 153 -6.05 1.56 -12.52
CA ILE A 153 -6.60 0.82 -13.64
C ILE A 153 -7.42 -0.34 -13.08
N VAL A 154 -8.66 -0.48 -13.54
CA VAL A 154 -9.52 -1.58 -13.13
C VAL A 154 -10.13 -2.24 -14.35
N GLN A 155 -9.81 -3.50 -14.54
CA GLN A 155 -10.32 -4.32 -15.64
C GLN A 155 -11.22 -5.42 -15.08
N GLY A 156 -12.40 -5.58 -15.71
CA GLY A 156 -13.36 -6.58 -15.27
C GLY A 156 -14.70 -5.99 -14.82
N SER A 157 -15.57 -6.80 -14.26
CA SER A 157 -16.94 -6.38 -13.99
C SER A 157 -17.30 -6.44 -12.51
N SER A 158 -18.17 -5.52 -12.09
CA SER A 158 -18.69 -5.46 -10.72
C SER A 158 -17.63 -5.15 -9.66
N ASN A 159 -16.56 -4.49 -10.03
CA ASN A 159 -15.56 -4.04 -9.09
C ASN A 159 -16.01 -2.76 -8.36
N THR A 160 -15.56 -2.60 -7.12
CA THR A 160 -15.81 -1.40 -6.31
C THR A 160 -14.47 -0.76 -5.96
N VAL A 161 -14.33 0.51 -6.33
CA VAL A 161 -13.14 1.32 -6.03
C VAL A 161 -13.57 2.49 -5.16
N HIS A 162 -12.91 2.64 -4.02
CA HIS A 162 -13.05 3.80 -3.16
C HIS A 162 -11.68 4.44 -2.94
N ILE A 163 -11.57 5.73 -3.24
CA ILE A 163 -10.34 6.50 -3.06
C ILE A 163 -10.68 7.76 -2.29
N ASP A 164 -10.07 7.92 -1.12
CA ASP A 164 -10.19 9.11 -0.28
C ASP A 164 -8.82 9.79 -0.17
N LEU A 165 -8.73 11.02 -0.69
CA LEU A 165 -7.49 11.79 -0.78
C LEU A 165 -7.65 13.13 -0.07
N ASP A 166 -6.80 13.39 0.91
CA ASP A 166 -6.70 14.72 1.54
C ASP A 166 -5.36 15.38 1.15
N VAL A 167 -5.37 16.09 0.01
CA VAL A 167 -4.16 16.60 -0.63
C VAL A 167 -4.35 18.03 -1.15
N ASP A 168 -3.33 18.89 -0.99
CA ASP A 168 -3.34 20.25 -1.51
C ASP A 168 -3.22 20.28 -3.05
N SER A 169 -2.45 19.37 -3.62
CA SER A 169 -2.26 19.25 -5.06
C SER A 169 -2.16 17.79 -5.45
N GLY A 170 -3.13 17.28 -6.17
CA GLY A 170 -3.18 15.88 -6.54
C GLY A 170 -3.69 15.66 -7.96
N THR A 171 -3.14 14.62 -8.59
CA THR A 171 -3.65 14.06 -9.83
C THR A 171 -4.22 12.69 -9.51
N ASN A 172 -5.46 12.46 -9.95
CA ASN A 172 -6.08 11.15 -9.84
C ASN A 172 -6.57 10.75 -11.24
N TYR A 173 -5.97 9.69 -11.77
CA TYR A 173 -6.37 9.09 -13.02
C TYR A 173 -7.00 7.74 -12.75
N ILE A 174 -8.19 7.50 -13.27
CA ILE A 174 -8.90 6.24 -13.11
C ILE A 174 -9.35 5.76 -14.47
N ASP A 175 -8.92 4.59 -14.87
CA ASP A 175 -9.32 3.89 -16.08
C ASP A 175 -10.12 2.64 -15.70
N LEU A 176 -11.36 2.56 -16.18
CA LEU A 176 -12.27 1.46 -15.88
C LEU A 176 -12.71 0.78 -17.17
N ASP A 177 -12.35 -0.47 -17.33
CA ASP A 177 -12.80 -1.31 -18.43
C ASP A 177 -13.67 -2.46 -17.91
N GLY A 178 -14.92 -2.50 -18.35
CA GLY A 178 -15.88 -3.52 -17.95
C GLY A 178 -17.22 -2.97 -17.47
N ASP A 179 -18.14 -3.88 -17.16
CA ASP A 179 -19.51 -3.54 -16.85
C ASP A 179 -19.78 -3.48 -15.32
N SER A 180 -20.67 -2.57 -14.92
CA SER A 180 -21.21 -2.51 -13.55
C SER A 180 -20.17 -2.22 -12.46
N ASN A 181 -19.08 -1.57 -12.82
CA ASN A 181 -18.10 -1.10 -11.84
C ASN A 181 -18.64 0.12 -11.05
N THR A 182 -18.27 0.24 -9.80
CA THR A 182 -18.60 1.37 -8.92
C THR A 182 -17.33 2.08 -8.51
N VAL A 183 -17.30 3.40 -8.70
CA VAL A 183 -16.18 4.24 -8.26
C VAL A 183 -16.71 5.35 -7.38
N ASP A 184 -16.08 5.52 -6.24
CA ASP A 184 -16.28 6.62 -5.33
C ASP A 184 -14.93 7.28 -5.04
N VAL A 185 -14.80 8.55 -5.43
CA VAL A 185 -13.58 9.32 -5.20
C VAL A 185 -13.94 10.55 -4.41
N VAL A 186 -13.33 10.67 -3.25
CA VAL A 186 -13.38 11.86 -2.41
C VAL A 186 -12.01 12.50 -2.44
N GLN A 187 -11.95 13.74 -2.88
CA GLN A 187 -10.71 14.52 -2.82
C GLN A 187 -10.99 15.81 -2.09
N SER A 188 -10.26 16.05 -1.03
CA SER A 188 -10.31 17.28 -0.25
C SER A 188 -8.92 17.92 -0.17
N GLY A 189 -8.86 19.22 0.06
CA GLY A 189 -7.64 19.98 0.19
C GLY A 189 -7.95 21.45 0.41
N TYR A 190 -6.97 22.22 0.86
CA TYR A 190 -7.11 23.67 1.01
C TYR A 190 -6.62 24.39 -0.26
N ALA A 191 -7.37 25.39 -0.67
CA ALA A 191 -7.02 26.29 -1.75
C ALA A 191 -6.24 27.50 -1.23
#